data_cf499a7c986417db83e750293d4f7295
#
_entry.id   cf499a7c986417db83e750293d4f7295
#
_cell.length_a   1.000
_cell.length_b   1.000
_cell.length_c   1.000
_cell.angle_alpha   90.00
_cell.angle_beta   90.00
_cell.angle_gamma   90.00
#
_symmetry.space_group_name_H-M   'P 1'
#
loop_
_entity.id
_entity.type
_entity.pdbx_description
1 polymer ?
#
loop_
_entity_poly.entity_id
_entity_poly.type
_entity_poly.pdbx_seq_one_letter_code
_entity_poly.pdbx_strand_id
1 'polypeptide(L)'
;MSVIPSPALTIPAGHGKAVRLKAGQSVRVINTHGTQVVDCWAWNAYDLEEYMCMEATRVWTQHLNPVVGDSFVTSARHPILTLVDDTSPGVHDTFMAACDRRRYELLGCTHYHRNCSDNLFEGMLELGVTPPRRNLASFNIFMNIRVLPDNITLATLPTVTRPGDSITLRAEMDCFVAFSACPQDIVNIQGEGDNTPKDADLQILDDAFPSVKVKGPWVPEHLTSAQR
;
A
#
# COMPACT_ATOMS: atom_id res chain seq x y z
N MET A 1 11.66 -6.70 26.44
CA MET A 1 11.13 -8.02 26.06
C MET A 1 11.39 -8.18 24.58
N SER A 2 12.12 -9.23 24.17
CA SER A 2 12.32 -9.50 22.74
C SER A 2 10.98 -9.95 22.14
N VAL A 3 10.42 -9.16 21.24
CA VAL A 3 9.26 -9.55 20.44
C VAL A 3 9.69 -10.73 19.58
N ILE A 4 9.13 -11.91 19.83
CA ILE A 4 9.31 -13.05 18.93
C ILE A 4 8.51 -12.70 17.68
N PRO A 5 9.15 -12.47 16.52
CA PRO A 5 8.41 -12.15 15.32
C PRO A 5 7.53 -13.34 14.93
N SER A 6 6.27 -13.06 14.59
CA SER A 6 5.41 -14.07 13.94
C SER A 6 6.10 -14.58 12.67
N PRO A 7 5.88 -15.86 12.29
CA PRO A 7 6.43 -16.36 11.04
C PRO A 7 6.00 -15.45 9.89
N ALA A 8 6.92 -15.21 8.96
CA ALA A 8 6.64 -14.42 7.77
C ALA A 8 5.54 -15.12 6.95
N LEU A 9 4.58 -14.32 6.45
CA LEU A 9 3.55 -14.74 5.52
C LEU A 9 3.99 -14.30 4.12
N THR A 10 4.14 -15.22 3.20
CA THR A 10 4.53 -14.87 1.82
C THR A 10 3.30 -14.48 1.02
N ILE A 11 3.42 -13.38 0.27
CA ILE A 11 2.53 -13.02 -0.84
C ILE A 11 3.16 -13.63 -2.09
N PRO A 12 2.60 -14.70 -2.67
CA PRO A 12 3.21 -15.31 -3.84
C PRO A 12 3.23 -14.35 -5.03
N ALA A 13 4.22 -14.48 -5.90
CA ALA A 13 4.37 -13.67 -7.11
C ALA A 13 3.06 -13.62 -7.92
N GLY A 14 2.59 -12.42 -8.21
CA GLY A 14 1.36 -12.21 -8.96
C GLY A 14 0.06 -12.58 -8.22
N HIS A 15 0.10 -12.82 -6.90
CA HIS A 15 -1.07 -13.18 -6.09
C HIS A 15 -1.33 -12.15 -4.99
N GLY A 16 -2.45 -12.33 -4.30
CA GLY A 16 -2.86 -11.50 -3.16
C GLY A 16 -2.73 -12.22 -1.82
N LYS A 17 -2.68 -11.44 -0.75
CA LYS A 17 -2.77 -11.89 0.63
C LYS A 17 -3.45 -10.82 1.46
N ALA A 18 -4.33 -11.21 2.38
CA ALA A 18 -4.90 -10.27 3.32
C ALA A 18 -4.65 -10.71 4.77
N VAL A 19 -4.65 -9.73 5.65
CA VAL A 19 -4.50 -9.92 7.10
C VAL A 19 -5.53 -9.07 7.84
N ARG A 20 -5.94 -9.52 9.02
CA ARG A 20 -6.69 -8.70 9.96
C ARG A 20 -5.73 -8.17 11.02
N LEU A 21 -5.72 -6.86 11.23
CA LEU A 21 -4.94 -6.20 12.27
C LEU A 21 -5.88 -5.61 13.32
N LYS A 22 -5.47 -5.69 14.57
CA LYS A 22 -6.06 -4.90 15.66
C LYS A 22 -5.38 -3.54 15.72
N ALA A 23 -6.08 -2.54 16.23
CA ALA A 23 -5.49 -1.25 16.55
C ALA A 23 -4.21 -1.42 17.37
N GLY A 24 -3.12 -0.75 16.96
CA GLY A 24 -1.78 -0.85 17.55
C GLY A 24 -0.88 -1.94 16.95
N GLN A 25 -1.41 -2.98 16.32
CA GLN A 25 -0.60 -3.94 15.58
C GLN A 25 -0.02 -3.31 14.32
N SER A 26 1.10 -3.83 13.86
CA SER A 26 1.74 -3.39 12.62
C SER A 26 1.94 -4.55 11.65
N VAL A 27 1.98 -4.23 10.36
CA VAL A 27 2.40 -5.15 9.32
C VAL A 27 3.62 -4.57 8.61
N ARG A 28 4.70 -5.35 8.56
CA ARG A 28 5.87 -5.03 7.75
C ARG A 28 5.75 -5.74 6.41
N VAL A 29 5.91 -4.98 5.33
CA VAL A 29 5.97 -5.47 3.95
C VAL A 29 7.42 -5.46 3.52
N ILE A 30 7.96 -6.62 3.16
CA ILE A 30 9.38 -6.80 2.83
C ILE A 30 9.50 -7.10 1.34
N ASN A 31 10.29 -6.30 0.64
CA ASN A 31 10.67 -6.56 -0.75
C ASN A 31 11.84 -7.55 -0.78
N THR A 32 11.54 -8.82 -0.63
CA THR A 32 12.52 -9.90 -0.48
C THR A 32 13.54 -9.92 -1.61
N HIS A 33 13.09 -9.64 -2.83
CA HIS A 33 13.94 -9.63 -4.04
C HIS A 33 14.39 -8.22 -4.46
N GLY A 34 13.82 -7.16 -3.86
CA GLY A 34 14.13 -5.77 -4.19
C GLY A 34 13.52 -5.26 -5.50
N THR A 35 12.72 -6.07 -6.19
CA THR A 35 12.19 -5.73 -7.51
C THR A 35 10.66 -5.77 -7.58
N GLN A 36 9.96 -6.03 -6.47
CA GLN A 36 8.52 -6.25 -6.46
C GLN A 36 7.76 -5.01 -6.02
N VAL A 37 6.81 -4.57 -6.84
CA VAL A 37 5.77 -3.59 -6.47
C VAL A 37 4.63 -4.30 -5.77
N VAL A 38 4.17 -3.74 -4.65
CA VAL A 38 3.07 -4.31 -3.85
C VAL A 38 1.95 -3.30 -3.70
N ASP A 39 0.76 -3.62 -4.20
CA ASP A 39 -0.42 -2.79 -3.98
C ASP A 39 -1.05 -3.11 -2.62
N CYS A 40 -1.53 -2.09 -1.90
CA CYS A 40 -2.08 -2.20 -0.57
C CYS A 40 -3.42 -1.46 -0.44
N TRP A 41 -4.39 -2.08 0.25
CA TRP A 41 -5.69 -1.51 0.59
C TRP A 41 -6.06 -1.84 2.03
N ALA A 42 -6.91 -1.05 2.64
CA ALA A 42 -7.41 -1.33 3.98
C ALA A 42 -8.88 -0.95 4.15
N TRP A 43 -9.58 -1.65 5.04
CA TRP A 43 -10.97 -1.42 5.41
C TRP A 43 -11.13 -1.46 6.93
N ASN A 44 -12.03 -0.64 7.44
CA ASN A 44 -12.50 -0.79 8.81
C ASN A 44 -13.08 -2.21 9.00
N ALA A 45 -12.63 -2.94 10.03
CA ALA A 45 -13.03 -4.32 10.25
C ALA A 45 -14.52 -4.47 10.61
N TYR A 46 -15.18 -3.39 11.02
CA TYR A 46 -16.58 -3.38 11.46
C TYR A 46 -17.51 -2.71 10.45
N ASP A 47 -16.94 -1.98 9.45
CA ASP A 47 -17.69 -1.31 8.40
C ASP A 47 -16.89 -1.30 7.10
N LEU A 48 -17.19 -2.22 6.20
CA LEU A 48 -16.47 -2.35 4.93
C LEU A 48 -16.79 -1.23 3.92
N GLU A 49 -17.79 -0.38 4.19
CA GLU A 49 -18.02 0.84 3.40
C GLU A 49 -17.03 1.95 3.77
N GLU A 50 -16.37 1.83 4.94
CA GLU A 50 -15.28 2.68 5.34
C GLU A 50 -13.93 2.05 4.93
N TYR A 51 -13.31 2.59 3.90
CA TYR A 51 -12.08 2.06 3.28
C TYR A 51 -10.98 3.13 3.18
N MET A 52 -9.74 2.71 3.11
CA MET A 52 -8.57 3.56 2.90
C MET A 52 -8.69 4.30 1.56
N CYS A 53 -8.63 5.63 1.61
CA CYS A 53 -8.91 6.52 0.48
C CYS A 53 -7.66 7.36 0.15
N MET A 54 -7.06 7.12 -1.01
CA MET A 54 -5.83 7.82 -1.41
C MET A 54 -6.06 9.31 -1.67
N GLU A 55 -7.22 9.68 -2.21
CA GLU A 55 -7.59 11.08 -2.44
C GLU A 55 -7.69 11.85 -1.11
N ALA A 56 -8.37 11.25 -0.12
CA ALA A 56 -8.48 11.83 1.22
C ALA A 56 -7.12 11.87 1.93
N THR A 57 -6.29 10.84 1.75
CA THR A 57 -4.94 10.77 2.31
C THR A 57 -4.04 11.88 1.78
N ARG A 58 -4.03 12.15 0.47
CA ARG A 58 -3.25 13.26 -0.10
C ARG A 58 -3.68 14.62 0.44
N VAL A 59 -4.98 14.82 0.65
CA VAL A 59 -5.48 16.05 1.29
C VAL A 59 -5.04 16.14 2.75
N TRP A 60 -5.01 15.00 3.46
CA TRP A 60 -4.61 14.94 4.86
C TRP A 60 -3.13 15.23 5.07
N THR A 61 -2.27 14.66 4.25
CA THR A 61 -0.81 14.75 4.39
C THR A 61 -0.17 15.90 3.62
N GLN A 62 -0.78 16.34 2.50
CA GLN A 62 -0.19 17.19 1.47
C GLN A 62 1.08 16.59 0.84
N HIS A 63 1.19 15.26 0.88
CA HIS A 63 2.30 14.53 0.27
C HIS A 63 1.81 13.66 -0.89
N LEU A 64 2.58 13.63 -1.97
CA LEU A 64 2.41 12.68 -3.07
C LEU A 64 2.97 11.30 -2.69
N ASN A 65 4.14 11.30 -2.03
CA ASN A 65 4.77 10.13 -1.44
C ASN A 65 4.61 10.21 0.07
N PRO A 66 4.00 9.22 0.72
CA PRO A 66 3.93 9.17 2.17
C PRO A 66 5.32 9.06 2.79
N VAL A 67 5.52 9.70 3.92
CA VAL A 67 6.76 9.63 4.71
C VAL A 67 6.44 9.14 6.12
N VAL A 68 7.45 8.67 6.84
CA VAL A 68 7.29 8.17 8.22
C VAL A 68 6.55 9.19 9.09
N GLY A 69 5.52 8.72 9.78
CA GLY A 69 4.57 9.50 10.56
C GLY A 69 3.31 9.93 9.82
N ASP A 70 3.24 9.79 8.51
CA ASP A 70 2.02 10.08 7.73
C ASP A 70 0.99 8.99 7.94
N SER A 71 -0.28 9.41 8.09
CA SER A 71 -1.41 8.50 8.17
C SER A 71 -2.15 8.43 6.85
N PHE A 72 -2.48 7.22 6.47
CA PHE A 72 -3.51 6.92 5.48
C PHE A 72 -4.86 7.04 6.16
N VAL A 73 -5.79 7.73 5.53
CA VAL A 73 -7.12 7.94 6.10
C VAL A 73 -8.21 7.25 5.27
N THR A 74 -9.32 6.97 5.93
CA THR A 74 -10.49 6.36 5.32
C THR A 74 -11.29 7.36 4.48
N SER A 75 -12.31 6.84 3.76
CA SER A 75 -13.32 7.65 3.10
C SER A 75 -14.06 8.61 4.06
N ALA A 76 -14.13 8.26 5.35
CA ALA A 76 -14.65 9.10 6.44
C ALA A 76 -13.57 9.99 7.09
N ARG A 77 -12.32 10.00 6.58
CA ARG A 77 -11.16 10.75 7.10
C ARG A 77 -10.70 10.34 8.49
N HIS A 78 -10.93 9.10 8.90
CA HIS A 78 -10.32 8.55 10.10
C HIS A 78 -8.96 7.92 9.77
N PRO A 79 -7.90 8.11 10.57
CA PRO A 79 -6.66 7.37 10.40
C PRO A 79 -6.90 5.86 10.47
N ILE A 80 -6.42 5.13 9.47
CA ILE A 80 -6.55 3.67 9.42
C ILE A 80 -5.19 2.97 9.49
N LEU A 81 -4.20 3.46 8.75
CA LEU A 81 -2.82 2.99 8.80
C LEU A 81 -1.87 4.18 8.95
N THR A 82 -0.76 4.01 9.64
CA THR A 82 0.33 5.01 9.70
C THR A 82 1.63 4.35 9.23
N LEU A 83 2.35 5.02 8.32
CA LEU A 83 3.70 4.60 7.94
C LEU A 83 4.64 4.89 9.10
N VAL A 84 5.10 3.85 9.80
CA VAL A 84 5.91 3.98 11.03
C VAL A 84 7.39 3.66 10.84
N ASP A 85 7.74 2.98 9.75
CA ASP A 85 9.11 2.65 9.38
C ASP A 85 9.21 2.47 7.87
N ASP A 86 10.32 2.92 7.28
CA ASP A 86 10.62 2.78 5.86
C ASP A 86 12.14 2.69 5.70
N THR A 87 12.63 1.52 5.30
CA THR A 87 14.05 1.27 5.05
C THR A 87 14.41 1.39 3.57
N SER A 88 13.40 1.61 2.72
CA SER A 88 13.56 1.78 1.28
C SER A 88 14.01 3.21 0.94
N PRO A 89 14.28 3.51 -0.33
CA PRO A 89 14.54 4.89 -0.77
C PRO A 89 13.36 5.86 -0.61
N GLY A 90 12.21 5.43 -0.06
CA GLY A 90 11.03 6.26 0.16
C GLY A 90 10.28 6.60 -1.13
N VAL A 91 10.36 5.75 -2.13
CA VAL A 91 9.68 5.95 -3.42
C VAL A 91 8.49 5.01 -3.51
N HIS A 92 7.30 5.58 -3.39
CA HIS A 92 6.02 4.89 -3.46
C HIS A 92 5.07 5.68 -4.34
N ASP A 93 3.90 5.12 -4.65
CA ASP A 93 2.90 5.79 -5.45
C ASP A 93 1.51 5.76 -4.80
N THR A 94 0.77 6.86 -4.94
CA THR A 94 -0.61 7.01 -4.49
C THR A 94 -1.56 7.44 -5.61
N PHE A 95 -1.09 7.49 -6.87
CA PHE A 95 -1.83 8.00 -8.01
C PHE A 95 -2.40 6.93 -8.91
N MET A 96 -1.54 5.91 -9.21
CA MET A 96 -1.89 4.92 -10.20
C MET A 96 -2.94 3.97 -9.64
N ALA A 97 -3.97 3.72 -10.42
CA ALA A 97 -4.93 2.69 -10.08
C ALA A 97 -4.28 1.31 -10.14
N ALA A 98 -4.65 0.44 -9.21
CA ALA A 98 -4.30 -0.97 -9.28
C ALA A 98 -4.69 -1.56 -10.64
N CYS A 99 -3.84 -2.44 -11.17
CA CYS A 99 -4.15 -3.09 -12.43
C CYS A 99 -5.37 -4.01 -12.29
N ASP A 100 -6.17 -4.06 -13.35
CA ASP A 100 -7.34 -4.89 -13.49
C ASP A 100 -7.35 -5.63 -14.83
N ARG A 101 -8.34 -6.50 -15.02
CA ARG A 101 -8.49 -7.25 -16.26
C ARG A 101 -8.52 -6.35 -17.48
N ARG A 102 -9.28 -5.24 -17.42
CA ARG A 102 -9.45 -4.33 -18.55
C ARG A 102 -8.13 -3.65 -18.92
N ARG A 103 -7.29 -3.31 -17.93
CA ARG A 103 -5.96 -2.75 -18.16
C ARG A 103 -5.11 -3.70 -19.01
N TYR A 104 -5.10 -5.01 -18.71
CA TYR A 104 -4.33 -5.99 -19.48
C TYR A 104 -4.88 -6.22 -20.89
N GLU A 105 -6.20 -6.24 -21.06
CA GLU A 105 -6.83 -6.27 -22.38
C GLU A 105 -6.38 -5.07 -23.24
N LEU A 106 -6.34 -3.86 -22.67
CA LEU A 106 -5.84 -2.66 -23.35
C LEU A 106 -4.33 -2.71 -23.65
N LEU A 107 -3.56 -3.47 -22.89
CA LEU A 107 -2.14 -3.74 -23.15
C LEU A 107 -1.92 -4.87 -24.16
N GLY A 108 -2.99 -5.43 -24.74
CA GLY A 108 -2.93 -6.43 -25.80
C GLY A 108 -3.03 -7.88 -25.34
N CYS A 109 -3.31 -8.15 -24.08
CA CYS A 109 -3.54 -9.52 -23.62
C CYS A 109 -4.86 -10.07 -24.19
N THR A 110 -4.77 -11.18 -24.89
CA THR A 110 -5.94 -11.88 -25.47
C THR A 110 -6.50 -12.96 -24.56
N HIS A 111 -5.78 -13.33 -23.50
CA HIS A 111 -6.17 -14.32 -22.50
C HIS A 111 -6.22 -13.67 -21.12
N TYR A 112 -6.81 -14.39 -20.17
CA TYR A 112 -6.83 -13.92 -18.80
C TYR A 112 -5.39 -13.71 -18.29
N HIS A 113 -5.14 -12.52 -17.77
CA HIS A 113 -3.93 -12.17 -17.06
C HIS A 113 -4.28 -11.88 -15.61
N ARG A 114 -3.50 -12.39 -14.67
CA ARG A 114 -3.65 -12.03 -13.25
C ARG A 114 -3.53 -10.52 -13.08
N ASN A 115 -4.22 -10.00 -12.08
CA ASN A 115 -4.26 -8.57 -11.85
C ASN A 115 -4.49 -8.27 -10.36
N CYS A 116 -4.11 -7.08 -9.93
CA CYS A 116 -4.17 -6.68 -8.54
C CYS A 116 -5.60 -6.60 -8.00
N SER A 117 -6.57 -6.23 -8.84
CA SER A 117 -7.99 -6.20 -8.45
C SER A 117 -8.53 -7.59 -8.09
N ASP A 118 -8.19 -8.62 -8.88
CA ASP A 118 -8.60 -10.00 -8.56
C ASP A 118 -7.83 -10.54 -7.35
N ASN A 119 -6.53 -10.23 -7.24
CA ASN A 119 -5.68 -10.62 -6.12
C ASN A 119 -6.21 -10.06 -4.78
N LEU A 120 -6.69 -8.81 -4.78
CA LEU A 120 -7.34 -8.21 -3.64
C LEU A 120 -8.53 -9.05 -3.16
N PHE A 121 -9.44 -9.41 -4.10
CA PHE A 121 -10.62 -10.19 -3.78
C PHE A 121 -10.26 -11.59 -3.27
N GLU A 122 -9.34 -12.28 -3.93
CA GLU A 122 -8.88 -13.60 -3.53
C GLU A 122 -8.29 -13.57 -2.11
N GLY A 123 -7.42 -12.58 -1.81
CA GLY A 123 -6.82 -12.43 -0.49
C GLY A 123 -7.84 -12.15 0.62
N MET A 124 -8.84 -11.29 0.34
CA MET A 124 -9.90 -11.00 1.31
C MET A 124 -10.84 -12.21 1.51
N LEU A 125 -11.14 -12.95 0.45
CA LEU A 125 -11.97 -14.16 0.53
C LEU A 125 -11.33 -15.26 1.38
N GLU A 126 -9.99 -15.36 1.42
CA GLU A 126 -9.29 -16.28 2.34
C GLU A 126 -9.61 -15.98 3.83
N LEU A 127 -9.92 -14.72 4.15
CA LEU A 127 -10.38 -14.32 5.49
C LEU A 127 -11.90 -14.43 5.68
N GLY A 128 -12.63 -14.94 4.69
CA GLY A 128 -14.09 -15.00 4.70
C GLY A 128 -14.76 -13.63 4.51
N VAL A 129 -14.04 -12.65 3.97
CA VAL A 129 -14.51 -11.26 3.78
C VAL A 129 -14.64 -10.95 2.30
N THR A 130 -15.80 -10.43 1.89
CA THR A 130 -16.02 -9.95 0.53
C THR A 130 -16.01 -8.43 0.53
N PRO A 131 -15.00 -7.77 -0.06
CA PRO A 131 -15.00 -6.31 -0.14
C PRO A 131 -16.15 -5.82 -1.01
N PRO A 132 -16.85 -4.73 -0.61
CA PRO A 132 -18.05 -4.27 -1.32
C PRO A 132 -17.73 -3.61 -2.66
N ARG A 133 -16.50 -3.15 -2.87
CA ARG A 133 -16.09 -2.38 -4.05
C ARG A 133 -14.89 -3.00 -4.75
N ARG A 134 -14.91 -2.91 -6.08
CA ARG A 134 -13.78 -3.19 -6.96
C ARG A 134 -13.11 -1.87 -7.39
N ASN A 135 -11.86 -1.94 -7.81
CA ASN A 135 -11.12 -0.82 -8.40
C ASN A 135 -10.95 0.39 -7.46
N LEU A 136 -10.70 0.14 -6.17
CA LEU A 136 -10.28 1.18 -5.25
C LEU A 136 -8.82 1.59 -5.54
N ALA A 137 -8.53 2.87 -5.36
CA ALA A 137 -7.16 3.35 -5.39
C ALA A 137 -6.34 2.68 -4.29
N SER A 138 -5.18 2.14 -4.65
CA SER A 138 -4.24 1.47 -3.76
C SER A 138 -3.14 2.41 -3.31
N PHE A 139 -2.52 2.10 -2.19
CA PHE A 139 -1.17 2.54 -1.90
C PHE A 139 -0.20 1.58 -2.59
N ASN A 140 0.52 2.06 -3.60
CA ASN A 140 1.42 1.25 -4.41
C ASN A 140 2.83 1.32 -3.82
N ILE A 141 3.11 0.37 -2.94
CA ILE A 141 4.36 0.27 -2.19
C ILE A 141 5.49 -0.08 -3.16
N PHE A 142 6.61 0.65 -3.08
CA PHE A 142 7.80 0.51 -3.93
C PHE A 142 7.60 0.85 -5.41
N MET A 143 6.45 1.42 -5.79
CA MET A 143 6.19 1.83 -7.15
C MET A 143 6.80 3.20 -7.45
N ASN A 144 7.53 3.31 -8.57
CA ASN A 144 8.25 4.52 -8.94
C ASN A 144 7.50 5.28 -10.06
N ILE A 145 6.59 6.16 -9.65
CA ILE A 145 5.90 7.08 -10.54
C ILE A 145 6.41 8.49 -10.29
N ARG A 146 6.84 9.15 -11.35
CA ARG A 146 7.34 10.53 -11.29
C ARG A 146 6.41 11.49 -12.00
N VAL A 147 6.05 12.58 -11.33
CA VAL A 147 5.48 13.76 -12.00
C VAL A 147 6.64 14.49 -12.66
N LEU A 148 6.59 14.65 -13.97
CA LEU A 148 7.66 15.31 -14.72
C LEU A 148 7.63 16.84 -14.52
N PRO A 149 8.72 17.56 -14.85
CA PRO A 149 8.82 19.01 -14.64
C PRO A 149 7.78 19.86 -15.40
N ASP A 150 7.10 19.29 -16.41
CA ASP A 150 5.97 19.91 -17.09
C ASP A 150 4.70 19.97 -16.22
N ASN A 151 4.69 19.30 -15.06
CA ASN A 151 3.56 19.14 -14.14
C ASN A 151 2.30 18.50 -14.77
N ILE A 152 2.46 17.82 -15.90
CA ILE A 152 1.37 17.19 -16.67
C ILE A 152 1.62 15.69 -16.82
N THR A 153 2.84 15.30 -17.17
CA THR A 153 3.19 13.94 -17.55
C THR A 153 3.62 13.10 -16.34
N LEU A 154 3.14 11.87 -16.28
CA LEU A 154 3.62 10.86 -15.34
C LEU A 154 4.58 9.91 -16.05
N ALA A 155 5.78 9.74 -15.51
CA ALA A 155 6.72 8.72 -15.94
C ALA A 155 6.61 7.49 -15.05
N THR A 156 6.39 6.34 -15.67
CA THR A 156 6.45 5.02 -15.02
C THR A 156 7.85 4.47 -15.14
N LEU A 157 8.50 4.21 -14.02
CA LEU A 157 9.89 3.79 -13.95
C LEU A 157 10.01 2.48 -13.15
N PRO A 158 11.07 1.69 -13.35
CA PRO A 158 11.37 0.55 -12.48
C PRO A 158 11.48 0.96 -11.02
N THR A 159 11.12 0.06 -10.11
CA THR A 159 11.35 0.28 -8.67
C THR A 159 12.84 0.49 -8.39
N VAL A 160 13.13 1.27 -7.36
CA VAL A 160 14.51 1.62 -6.95
C VAL A 160 14.91 0.94 -5.64
N THR A 161 14.10 0.00 -5.17
CA THR A 161 14.33 -0.76 -3.94
C THR A 161 15.44 -1.81 -4.11
N ARG A 162 15.93 -2.28 -2.98
CA ARG A 162 16.97 -3.32 -2.88
C ARG A 162 16.39 -4.54 -2.15
N PRO A 163 16.98 -5.72 -2.33
CA PRO A 163 16.58 -6.90 -1.57
C PRO A 163 16.59 -6.64 -0.06
N GLY A 164 15.46 -6.92 0.60
CA GLY A 164 15.26 -6.72 2.03
C GLY A 164 14.75 -5.35 2.45
N ASP A 165 14.65 -4.37 1.55
CA ASP A 165 13.96 -3.11 1.82
C ASP A 165 12.53 -3.38 2.27
N SER A 166 12.05 -2.60 3.24
CA SER A 166 10.74 -2.82 3.83
C SER A 166 10.08 -1.52 4.26
N ILE A 167 8.76 -1.54 4.32
CA ILE A 167 7.96 -0.54 5.05
C ILE A 167 7.18 -1.21 6.17
N THR A 168 6.83 -0.45 7.18
CA THR A 168 5.96 -0.92 8.27
C THR A 168 4.78 0.02 8.43
N LEU A 169 3.58 -0.57 8.38
CA LEU A 169 2.31 0.13 8.54
C LEU A 169 1.68 -0.29 9.87
N ARG A 170 1.40 0.67 10.77
CA ARG A 170 0.68 0.44 12.03
C ARG A 170 -0.80 0.70 11.83
N ALA A 171 -1.64 -0.19 12.32
CA ALA A 171 -3.09 -0.04 12.33
C ALA A 171 -3.51 0.96 13.41
N GLU A 172 -4.27 1.99 13.04
CA GLU A 172 -4.83 2.99 13.97
C GLU A 172 -6.25 2.62 14.41
N MET A 173 -6.86 1.65 13.74
CA MET A 173 -8.12 1.01 14.10
C MET A 173 -8.06 -0.49 13.75
N ASP A 174 -9.00 -1.28 14.26
CA ASP A 174 -9.16 -2.66 13.79
C ASP A 174 -9.49 -2.64 12.30
N CYS A 175 -8.68 -3.30 11.49
CA CYS A 175 -8.83 -3.23 10.04
C CYS A 175 -8.47 -4.55 9.34
N PHE A 176 -9.02 -4.73 8.14
CA PHE A 176 -8.50 -5.67 7.17
C PHE A 176 -7.53 -4.94 6.26
N VAL A 177 -6.38 -5.55 5.99
CA VAL A 177 -5.38 -5.01 5.05
C VAL A 177 -5.09 -6.07 4.00
N ALA A 178 -5.28 -5.72 2.73
CA ALA A 178 -5.01 -6.60 1.62
C ALA A 178 -3.79 -6.10 0.83
N PHE A 179 -3.01 -7.05 0.35
CA PHE A 179 -1.82 -6.82 -0.44
C PHE A 179 -1.86 -7.62 -1.73
N SER A 180 -1.26 -7.09 -2.78
CA SER A 180 -1.04 -7.80 -4.03
C SER A 180 0.41 -7.64 -4.47
N ALA A 181 1.17 -8.73 -4.60
CA ALA A 181 2.41 -8.73 -5.35
C ALA A 181 2.07 -8.52 -6.83
N CYS A 182 2.20 -7.28 -7.30
CA CYS A 182 1.67 -6.83 -8.58
C CYS A 182 2.13 -7.73 -9.74
N PRO A 183 1.22 -8.32 -10.54
CA PRO A 183 1.57 -9.22 -11.63
C PRO A 183 2.00 -8.50 -12.91
N GLN A 184 2.29 -7.20 -12.87
CA GLN A 184 2.65 -6.42 -14.05
C GLN A 184 4.01 -6.84 -14.62
N ASP A 185 3.98 -7.43 -15.80
CA ASP A 185 5.15 -7.90 -16.55
C ASP A 185 5.25 -7.28 -17.96
N ILE A 186 4.25 -6.47 -18.37
CA ILE A 186 4.20 -5.81 -19.69
C ILE A 186 4.78 -4.39 -19.61
N VAL A 187 4.34 -3.61 -18.60
CA VAL A 187 4.89 -2.28 -18.31
C VAL A 187 6.01 -2.43 -17.30
N ASN A 188 7.17 -1.85 -17.59
CA ASN A 188 8.34 -2.00 -16.74
C ASN A 188 8.21 -1.18 -15.46
N ILE A 189 7.65 -1.80 -14.40
CA ILE A 189 7.52 -1.23 -13.05
C ILE A 189 8.29 -2.02 -12.00
N GLN A 190 8.62 -3.28 -12.29
CA GLN A 190 9.43 -4.13 -11.43
C GLN A 190 10.90 -3.68 -11.45
N GLY A 191 11.83 -4.46 -10.97
CA GLY A 191 13.22 -4.06 -10.94
C GLY A 191 13.87 -3.86 -12.30
N GLU A 192 14.98 -3.16 -12.33
CA GLU A 192 15.73 -2.89 -13.53
C GLU A 192 16.23 -4.21 -14.18
N GLY A 193 15.96 -4.36 -15.46
CA GLY A 193 16.41 -5.50 -16.29
C GLY A 193 15.58 -6.78 -16.17
N ASP A 194 14.71 -6.92 -15.19
CA ASP A 194 13.81 -8.08 -15.03
C ASP A 194 12.44 -7.63 -14.53
N ASN A 195 11.49 -7.51 -15.46
CA ASN A 195 10.10 -7.13 -15.12
C ASN A 195 9.23 -8.34 -14.67
N THR A 196 9.86 -9.44 -14.26
CA THR A 196 9.15 -10.63 -13.79
C THR A 196 8.65 -10.42 -12.36
N PRO A 197 7.34 -10.61 -12.11
CA PRO A 197 6.80 -10.56 -10.75
C PRO A 197 7.48 -11.55 -9.80
N LYS A 198 7.78 -11.11 -8.59
CA LYS A 198 8.36 -11.91 -7.50
C LYS A 198 7.40 -11.96 -6.32
N ASP A 199 7.68 -12.83 -5.39
CA ASP A 199 7.02 -12.82 -4.08
C ASP A 199 7.51 -11.64 -3.20
N ALA A 200 6.71 -11.33 -2.20
CA ALA A 200 7.05 -10.41 -1.13
C ALA A 200 6.64 -11.04 0.20
N ASP A 201 7.22 -10.61 1.31
CA ASP A 201 6.90 -11.16 2.61
C ASP A 201 6.18 -10.15 3.51
N LEU A 202 5.27 -10.67 4.35
CA LEU A 202 4.57 -9.92 5.39
C LEU A 202 5.01 -10.44 6.76
N GLN A 203 5.20 -9.53 7.69
CA GLN A 203 5.45 -9.85 9.09
C GLN A 203 4.51 -9.04 9.99
N ILE A 204 3.70 -9.74 10.78
CA ILE A 204 2.83 -9.08 11.78
C ILE A 204 3.65 -8.84 13.03
N LEU A 205 3.56 -7.62 13.56
CA LEU A 205 4.28 -7.16 14.73
C LEU A 205 3.29 -6.64 15.76
N ASP A 206 3.40 -7.15 16.98
CA ASP A 206 2.60 -6.66 18.10
C ASP A 206 3.32 -5.47 18.74
N ASP A 207 2.59 -4.36 18.93
CA ASP A 207 3.06 -3.14 19.62
C ASP A 207 4.45 -2.61 19.20
N ALA A 208 4.86 -2.90 17.96
CA ALA A 208 6.06 -2.33 17.39
C ALA A 208 5.81 -0.84 17.04
N PHE A 209 6.78 0.02 17.36
CA PHE A 209 6.75 1.46 17.04
C PHE A 209 5.76 2.35 17.81
N PRO A 210 5.55 2.16 19.14
CA PRO A 210 4.64 3.02 19.90
C PRO A 210 5.10 4.49 19.95
N SER A 211 6.37 4.76 19.71
CA SER A 211 6.97 6.10 19.79
C SER A 211 6.85 6.95 18.54
N VAL A 212 6.41 6.38 17.41
CA VAL A 212 6.24 7.16 16.17
C VAL A 212 5.02 8.06 16.32
N LYS A 213 5.27 9.37 16.29
CA LYS A 213 4.21 10.37 16.39
C LYS A 213 3.41 10.40 15.10
N VAL A 214 2.13 10.12 15.22
CA VAL A 214 1.17 10.28 14.12
C VAL A 214 1.03 11.78 13.83
N LYS A 215 1.21 12.14 12.56
CA LYS A 215 0.94 13.50 12.10
C LYS A 215 -0.57 13.69 11.93
N GLY A 216 -1.09 14.78 12.51
CA GLY A 216 -2.49 15.18 12.29
C GLY A 216 -2.73 15.68 10.85
N PRO A 217 -3.99 16.05 10.54
CA PRO A 217 -4.32 16.63 9.25
C PRO A 217 -3.53 17.91 9.01
N TRP A 218 -3.14 18.12 7.76
CA TRP A 218 -2.62 19.41 7.35
C TRP A 218 -3.69 20.51 7.51
N VAL A 219 -3.33 21.59 8.18
CA VAL A 219 -4.18 22.77 8.38
C VAL A 219 -3.34 23.99 8.01
N PRO A 220 -3.88 24.93 7.22
CA PRO A 220 -3.20 26.18 6.89
C PRO A 220 -2.77 26.95 8.15
N GLU A 221 -1.58 27.55 8.14
CA GLU A 221 -1.01 28.23 9.32
C GLU A 221 -1.94 29.29 9.92
N HIS A 222 -2.66 30.05 9.08
CA HIS A 222 -3.60 31.10 9.53
C HIS A 222 -4.81 30.55 10.29
N LEU A 223 -5.13 29.24 10.17
CA LEU A 223 -6.21 28.60 10.91
C LEU A 223 -5.73 27.96 12.21
N THR A 224 -4.43 27.65 12.34
CA THR A 224 -3.88 27.02 13.55
C THR A 224 -3.86 27.97 14.75
N SER A 225 -3.83 29.29 14.51
CA SER A 225 -3.86 30.31 15.57
C SER A 225 -5.27 30.65 16.08
N ALA A 226 -6.32 30.26 15.37
CA ALA A 226 -7.71 30.59 15.73
C ALA A 226 -8.40 29.52 16.62
N GLN A 227 -7.73 28.40 16.88
CA GLN A 227 -8.26 27.27 17.69
C GLN A 227 -7.57 27.10 19.05
N ARG A 228 -6.78 28.10 19.52
CA ARG A 228 -6.20 28.11 20.86
C ARG A 228 -6.92 29.06 21.80
#